data_15bb939014f3dbf8849f120510217760
#
_entry.id   15bb939014f3dbf8849f120510217760
#
_cell.length_a   1.000
_cell.length_b   1.000
_cell.length_c   1.000
_cell.angle_alpha   90.00
_cell.angle_beta   90.00
_cell.angle_gamma   90.00
#
_symmetry.space_group_name_H-M   'P 1'
#
loop_
_entity.id
_entity.type
_entity.pdbx_description
1 polymer ?
#
loop_
_entity_poly.entity_id
_entity_poly.type
_entity_poly.pdbx_seq_one_letter_code
_entity_poly.pdbx_strand_id
1 'polypeptide(L)'
;MKNLFISILAFFNISAIFCQINPKNIEIVRDQYGVPHIYGKTDADVAYGLAWAHREDDFKTIQEGYLAGNGVLSKHIGLKGAGADLITQVIESKETVDKLYNTLSPDFIEILQAYSQGMNKYAEEFPEKVLVKKLFPITPKKMARYSFLTLFIDNGADRLVSDIFQNNVKNDFFFSDNMNGSNAIALNSKKIGKNETFLAINPHQPFDGPTSWYEAHLISEQG
;
A
#
# COMPACT_ATOMS: atom_id res chain seq x y z
N MET A 1 15.32 46.09 45.04
CA MET A 1 16.02 45.19 44.06
C MET A 1 15.10 43.99 43.85
N LYS A 2 14.43 43.94 42.68
CA LYS A 2 13.50 42.86 42.35
C LYS A 2 14.25 41.84 41.49
N ASN A 3 14.44 40.64 42.01
CA ASN A 3 15.08 39.57 41.27
C ASN A 3 14.05 38.99 40.29
N LEU A 4 14.34 39.18 39.00
CA LEU A 4 13.57 38.63 37.88
C LEU A 4 14.10 37.21 37.61
N PHE A 5 13.36 36.18 38.04
CA PHE A 5 13.62 34.79 37.66
C PHE A 5 13.09 34.57 36.24
N ILE A 6 13.98 34.45 35.26
CA ILE A 6 13.65 34.01 33.91
C ILE A 6 13.70 32.50 33.90
N SER A 7 12.51 31.87 33.96
CA SER A 7 12.37 30.42 33.72
C SER A 7 12.48 30.14 32.21
N ILE A 8 13.60 29.60 31.77
CA ILE A 8 13.78 29.11 30.42
C ILE A 8 13.06 27.75 30.34
N LEU A 9 11.83 27.73 29.77
CA LEU A 9 11.18 26.50 29.37
C LEU A 9 11.88 25.97 28.12
N ALA A 10 12.78 25.00 28.28
CA ALA A 10 13.31 24.24 27.16
C ALA A 10 12.19 23.32 26.65
N PHE A 11 11.55 23.70 25.55
CA PHE A 11 10.71 22.78 24.79
C PHE A 11 11.61 21.73 24.15
N PHE A 12 11.75 20.59 24.78
CA PHE A 12 12.23 19.38 24.13
C PHE A 12 11.19 18.98 23.08
N ASN A 13 11.38 19.39 21.84
CA ASN A 13 10.76 18.74 20.72
C ASN A 13 11.33 17.32 20.65
N ILE A 14 10.60 16.33 21.22
CA ILE A 14 10.82 14.92 20.92
C ILE A 14 10.28 14.72 19.51
N SER A 15 11.06 15.14 18.52
CA SER A 15 10.92 14.65 17.16
C SER A 15 11.13 13.14 17.26
N ALA A 16 10.10 12.34 17.05
CA ALA A 16 10.28 10.90 16.87
C ALA A 16 11.38 10.75 15.81
N ILE A 17 12.53 10.21 16.21
CA ILE A 17 13.64 9.93 15.31
C ILE A 17 13.15 8.76 14.48
N PHE A 18 12.45 9.06 13.39
CA PHE A 18 12.18 8.05 12.38
C PHE A 18 13.53 7.65 11.81
N CYS A 19 13.86 6.37 11.89
CA CYS A 19 15.07 5.85 11.27
C CYS A 19 14.97 6.14 9.77
N GLN A 20 15.80 7.07 9.29
CA GLN A 20 15.86 7.38 7.87
C GLN A 20 16.57 6.23 7.18
N ILE A 21 15.89 5.62 6.21
CA ILE A 21 16.47 4.54 5.42
C ILE A 21 17.65 5.08 4.62
N ASN A 22 18.76 4.34 4.64
CA ASN A 22 19.93 4.64 3.83
C ASN A 22 19.87 3.88 2.50
N PRO A 23 19.62 4.54 1.35
CA PRO A 23 19.50 3.85 0.06
C PRO A 23 20.74 3.06 -0.35
N LYS A 24 21.91 3.38 0.22
CA LYS A 24 23.16 2.64 -0.05
C LYS A 24 23.18 1.21 0.48
N ASN A 25 22.25 0.87 1.38
CA ASN A 25 22.09 -0.49 1.90
C ASN A 25 21.17 -1.35 1.02
N ILE A 26 20.64 -0.79 -0.08
CA ILE A 26 19.62 -1.42 -0.90
C ILE A 26 20.19 -1.63 -2.30
N GLU A 27 20.06 -2.85 -2.80
CA GLU A 27 20.38 -3.19 -4.18
C GLU A 27 19.10 -3.67 -4.89
N ILE A 28 18.85 -3.15 -6.08
CA ILE A 28 17.73 -3.56 -6.93
C ILE A 28 18.32 -4.07 -8.24
N VAL A 29 18.15 -5.35 -8.52
CA VAL A 29 18.59 -6.00 -9.75
C VAL A 29 17.37 -6.50 -10.49
N ARG A 30 17.26 -6.19 -11.78
CA ARG A 30 16.18 -6.72 -12.62
C ARG A 30 16.68 -7.91 -13.44
N ASP A 31 15.89 -8.98 -13.44
CA ASP A 31 16.17 -10.14 -14.27
C ASP A 31 15.83 -9.90 -15.75
N GLN A 32 15.98 -10.94 -16.58
CA GLN A 32 15.70 -10.87 -18.01
C GLN A 32 14.22 -10.61 -18.35
N TYR A 33 13.31 -10.77 -17.39
CA TYR A 33 11.87 -10.52 -17.52
C TYR A 33 11.47 -9.16 -16.94
N GLY A 34 12.44 -8.43 -16.36
CA GLY A 34 12.20 -7.14 -15.72
C GLY A 34 11.74 -7.24 -14.26
N VAL A 35 11.63 -8.46 -13.70
CA VAL A 35 11.23 -8.66 -12.30
C VAL A 35 12.32 -8.11 -11.38
N PRO A 36 11.99 -7.19 -10.45
CA PRO A 36 12.99 -6.66 -9.53
C PRO A 36 13.29 -7.64 -8.39
N HIS A 37 14.56 -7.91 -8.19
CA HIS A 37 15.12 -8.59 -7.02
C HIS A 37 15.69 -7.51 -6.11
N ILE A 38 15.16 -7.39 -4.90
CA ILE A 38 15.44 -6.31 -3.98
C ILE A 38 16.14 -6.88 -2.76
N TYR A 39 17.38 -6.47 -2.56
CA TYR A 39 18.24 -6.89 -1.47
C TYR A 39 18.38 -5.76 -0.46
N GLY A 40 18.20 -6.04 0.81
CA GLY A 40 18.37 -5.10 1.91
C GLY A 40 18.86 -5.77 3.18
N LYS A 41 19.44 -5.00 4.11
CA LYS A 41 19.88 -5.52 5.41
C LYS A 41 18.68 -5.79 6.33
N THR A 42 17.65 -4.97 6.21
CA THR A 42 16.44 -5.07 7.03
C THR A 42 15.21 -5.18 6.15
N ASP A 43 14.10 -5.64 6.71
CA ASP A 43 12.81 -5.63 6.03
C ASP A 43 12.38 -4.21 5.64
N ALA A 44 12.75 -3.22 6.45
CA ALA A 44 12.52 -1.81 6.15
C ALA A 44 13.33 -1.34 4.92
N ASP A 45 14.59 -1.74 4.78
CA ASP A 45 15.39 -1.44 3.58
C ASP A 45 14.73 -2.03 2.33
N VAL A 46 14.29 -3.30 2.41
CA VAL A 46 13.61 -3.99 1.30
C VAL A 46 12.28 -3.30 0.97
N ALA A 47 11.50 -2.88 1.96
CA ALA A 47 10.26 -2.15 1.76
C ALA A 47 10.47 -0.80 1.04
N TYR A 48 11.54 -0.08 1.38
CA TYR A 48 11.95 1.14 0.67
C TYR A 48 12.29 0.84 -0.80
N GLY A 49 13.10 -0.21 -1.05
CA GLY A 49 13.49 -0.63 -2.40
C GLY A 49 12.29 -1.07 -3.25
N LEU A 50 11.35 -1.82 -2.66
CA LEU A 50 10.10 -2.20 -3.30
C LEU A 50 9.27 -0.97 -3.68
N ALA A 51 9.19 0.02 -2.77
CA ALA A 51 8.53 1.27 -3.06
C ALA A 51 9.14 1.97 -4.27
N TRP A 52 10.45 1.99 -4.39
CA TRP A 52 11.17 2.58 -5.52
C TRP A 52 10.88 1.83 -6.82
N ALA A 53 11.15 0.51 -6.88
CA ALA A 53 10.98 -0.31 -8.07
C ALA A 53 9.54 -0.27 -8.62
N HIS A 54 8.56 -0.35 -7.74
CA HIS A 54 7.15 -0.28 -8.13
C HIS A 54 6.80 1.08 -8.80
N ARG A 55 7.43 2.20 -8.41
CA ARG A 55 7.19 3.52 -9.03
C ARG A 55 7.91 3.70 -10.36
N GLU A 56 9.04 3.03 -10.55
CA GLU A 56 9.68 2.99 -11.86
C GLU A 56 8.74 2.39 -12.90
N ASP A 57 7.99 1.37 -12.52
CA ASP A 57 7.13 0.61 -13.42
C ASP A 57 5.73 1.23 -13.58
N ASP A 58 5.06 1.62 -12.49
CA ASP A 58 3.69 2.17 -12.57
C ASP A 58 3.37 3.21 -11.48
N PHE A 59 4.02 4.35 -11.54
CA PHE A 59 3.76 5.43 -10.59
C PHE A 59 2.37 6.04 -10.71
N LYS A 60 1.77 5.99 -11.90
CA LYS A 60 0.45 6.57 -12.15
C LYS A 60 -0.64 5.82 -11.39
N THR A 61 -0.76 4.51 -11.63
CA THR A 61 -1.80 3.67 -11.00
C THR A 61 -1.69 3.69 -9.47
N ILE A 62 -0.45 3.69 -8.96
CA ILE A 62 -0.19 3.78 -7.52
C ILE A 62 -0.73 5.09 -6.95
N GLN A 63 -0.48 6.23 -7.59
CA GLN A 63 -1.00 7.52 -7.14
C GLN A 63 -2.53 7.56 -7.19
N GLU A 64 -3.14 7.04 -8.26
CA GLU A 64 -4.60 6.94 -8.40
C GLU A 64 -5.20 6.09 -7.27
N GLY A 65 -4.56 4.96 -6.92
CA GLY A 65 -4.94 4.13 -5.78
C GLY A 65 -4.90 4.88 -4.46
N TYR A 66 -3.84 5.65 -4.20
CA TYR A 66 -3.76 6.47 -2.98
C TYR A 66 -4.75 7.63 -2.97
N LEU A 67 -5.04 8.24 -4.11
CA LEU A 67 -6.10 9.25 -4.22
C LEU A 67 -7.46 8.63 -3.86
N ALA A 68 -7.76 7.43 -4.39
CA ALA A 68 -8.97 6.68 -4.06
C ALA A 68 -9.06 6.35 -2.58
N GLY A 69 -8.03 5.72 -1.99
CA GLY A 69 -8.00 5.35 -0.58
C GLY A 69 -8.10 6.52 0.39
N ASN A 70 -7.80 7.73 -0.08
CA ASN A 70 -7.96 8.97 0.68
C ASN A 70 -9.21 9.78 0.31
N GLY A 71 -10.11 9.21 -0.51
CA GLY A 71 -11.41 9.80 -0.85
C GLY A 71 -11.31 11.09 -1.67
N VAL A 72 -10.31 11.18 -2.55
CA VAL A 72 -10.04 12.39 -3.35
C VAL A 72 -9.70 12.10 -4.82
N LEU A 73 -10.00 10.89 -5.30
CA LEU A 73 -9.74 10.50 -6.69
C LEU A 73 -10.52 11.35 -7.68
N SER A 74 -11.75 11.73 -7.35
CA SER A 74 -12.59 12.59 -8.19
C SER A 74 -11.99 13.98 -8.44
N LYS A 75 -11.09 14.46 -7.58
CA LYS A 75 -10.34 15.70 -7.81
C LYS A 75 -9.33 15.60 -8.95
N HIS A 76 -8.96 14.37 -9.32
CA HIS A 76 -8.02 14.08 -10.40
C HIS A 76 -8.73 13.69 -11.70
N ILE A 77 -9.63 12.71 -11.64
CA ILE A 77 -10.30 12.14 -12.82
C ILE A 77 -11.78 12.50 -12.95
N GLY A 78 -12.26 13.44 -12.15
CA GLY A 78 -13.65 13.91 -12.18
C GLY A 78 -14.64 12.84 -11.73
N LEU A 79 -15.83 12.82 -12.34
CA LEU A 79 -16.95 11.95 -11.92
C LEU A 79 -16.60 10.45 -11.93
N LYS A 80 -15.66 10.03 -12.76
CA LYS A 80 -15.17 8.62 -12.80
C LYS A 80 -14.57 8.14 -11.47
N GLY A 81 -14.01 9.07 -10.69
CA GLY A 81 -13.44 8.76 -9.36
C GLY A 81 -14.46 8.80 -8.21
N ALA A 82 -15.67 9.33 -8.45
CA ALA A 82 -16.63 9.58 -7.37
C ALA A 82 -17.12 8.31 -6.67
N GLY A 83 -17.22 7.19 -7.39
CA GLY A 83 -17.58 5.89 -6.80
C GLY A 83 -16.59 5.42 -5.74
N ALA A 84 -15.29 5.48 -6.03
CA ALA A 84 -14.24 5.12 -5.09
C ALA A 84 -14.23 6.08 -3.87
N ASP A 85 -14.37 7.38 -4.11
CA ASP A 85 -14.44 8.38 -3.04
C ASP A 85 -15.65 8.13 -2.13
N LEU A 86 -16.81 7.74 -2.70
CA LEU A 86 -18.01 7.40 -1.94
C LEU A 86 -17.78 6.15 -1.07
N ILE A 87 -17.24 5.07 -1.65
CA ILE A 87 -16.93 3.85 -0.89
C ILE A 87 -16.04 4.20 0.30
N THR A 88 -14.96 4.96 0.06
CA THR A 88 -14.00 5.37 1.10
C THR A 88 -14.66 6.13 2.25
N GLN A 89 -15.66 6.97 1.94
CA GLN A 89 -16.45 7.69 2.94
C GLN A 89 -17.41 6.77 3.70
N VAL A 90 -18.13 5.89 2.99
CA VAL A 90 -19.11 4.98 3.59
C VAL A 90 -18.44 3.99 4.56
N ILE A 91 -17.25 3.49 4.21
CA ILE A 91 -16.48 2.60 5.11
C ILE A 91 -15.72 3.35 6.20
N GLU A 92 -15.84 4.68 6.29
CA GLU A 92 -15.15 5.51 7.26
C GLU A 92 -13.64 5.23 7.31
N SER A 93 -13.01 5.10 6.12
CA SER A 93 -11.62 4.66 5.98
C SER A 93 -10.65 5.52 6.80
N LYS A 94 -10.84 6.83 6.81
CA LYS A 94 -9.99 7.76 7.55
C LYS A 94 -10.11 7.56 9.06
N GLU A 95 -11.31 7.53 9.56
CA GLU A 95 -11.66 7.42 10.99
C GLU A 95 -11.20 6.06 11.54
N THR A 96 -11.46 4.99 10.78
CA THR A 96 -11.06 3.62 11.14
C THR A 96 -9.54 3.49 11.21
N VAL A 97 -8.82 3.96 10.19
CA VAL A 97 -7.36 3.92 10.19
C VAL A 97 -6.78 4.81 11.29
N ASP A 98 -7.30 6.02 11.48
CA ASP A 98 -6.79 6.93 12.54
C ASP A 98 -6.95 6.32 13.94
N LYS A 99 -8.02 5.56 14.18
CA LYS A 99 -8.31 4.88 15.43
C LYS A 99 -7.42 3.64 15.64
N LEU A 100 -7.23 2.83 14.59
CA LEU A 100 -6.61 1.51 14.71
C LEU A 100 -5.12 1.49 14.34
N TYR A 101 -4.58 2.52 13.72
CA TYR A 101 -3.19 2.54 13.25
C TYR A 101 -2.17 2.19 14.35
N ASN A 102 -2.37 2.70 15.55
CA ASN A 102 -1.44 2.46 16.66
C ASN A 102 -1.59 1.06 17.31
N THR A 103 -2.53 0.23 16.83
CA THR A 103 -2.64 -1.18 17.25
C THR A 103 -1.83 -2.12 16.36
N LEU A 104 -1.28 -1.61 15.26
CA LEU A 104 -0.34 -2.36 14.41
C LEU A 104 0.96 -2.64 15.18
N SER A 105 1.63 -3.74 14.83
CA SER A 105 2.93 -4.05 15.41
C SER A 105 3.97 -2.96 15.07
N PRO A 106 4.91 -2.66 15.95
CA PRO A 106 5.98 -1.69 15.67
C PRO A 106 6.76 -2.02 14.38
N ASP A 107 7.08 -3.28 14.16
CA ASP A 107 7.81 -3.74 12.97
C ASP A 107 7.03 -3.46 11.69
N PHE A 108 5.71 -3.70 11.70
CA PHE A 108 4.88 -3.38 10.54
C PHE A 108 4.75 -1.87 10.30
N ILE A 109 4.69 -1.07 11.37
CA ILE A 109 4.71 0.39 11.25
C ILE A 109 6.04 0.86 10.62
N GLU A 110 7.18 0.24 11.01
CA GLU A 110 8.48 0.54 10.44
C GLU A 110 8.53 0.24 8.92
N ILE A 111 8.01 -0.92 8.50
CA ILE A 111 7.87 -1.29 7.08
C ILE A 111 7.04 -0.24 6.32
N LEU A 112 5.89 0.17 6.85
CA LEU A 112 5.05 1.19 6.24
C LEU A 112 5.76 2.55 6.14
N GLN A 113 6.55 2.91 7.14
CA GLN A 113 7.34 4.13 7.15
C GLN A 113 8.44 4.10 6.08
N ALA A 114 9.18 3.01 6.00
CA ALA A 114 10.23 2.81 5.01
C ALA A 114 9.67 2.84 3.58
N TYR A 115 8.57 2.15 3.34
CA TYR A 115 7.90 2.17 2.05
C TYR A 115 7.43 3.59 1.68
N SER A 116 6.86 4.34 2.64
CA SER A 116 6.46 5.73 2.39
C SER A 116 7.65 6.64 2.09
N GLN A 117 8.81 6.42 2.73
CA GLN A 117 10.05 7.16 2.44
C GLN A 117 10.53 6.92 1.01
N GLY A 118 10.58 5.65 0.55
CA GLY A 118 10.95 5.31 -0.82
C GLY A 118 10.02 5.95 -1.85
N MET A 119 8.71 5.94 -1.57
CA MET A 119 7.71 6.59 -2.41
C MET A 119 7.91 8.10 -2.51
N ASN A 120 8.08 8.77 -1.38
CA ASN A 120 8.26 10.22 -1.34
C ASN A 120 9.57 10.62 -2.00
N LYS A 121 10.61 9.82 -1.80
CA LYS A 121 11.91 10.07 -2.44
C LYS A 121 11.84 9.99 -3.97
N TYR A 122 11.11 9.00 -4.50
CA TYR A 122 10.86 8.90 -5.93
C TYR A 122 10.08 10.12 -6.47
N ALA A 123 9.05 10.57 -5.75
CA ALA A 123 8.29 11.75 -6.13
C ALA A 123 9.10 13.06 -6.07
N GLU A 124 10.08 13.14 -5.17
CA GLU A 124 11.03 14.28 -5.11
C GLU A 124 11.98 14.29 -6.30
N GLU A 125 12.47 13.14 -6.74
CA GLU A 125 13.39 13.01 -7.87
C GLU A 125 12.71 13.16 -9.23
N PHE A 126 11.43 12.78 -9.32
CA PHE A 126 10.62 12.85 -10.56
C PHE A 126 9.34 13.68 -10.36
N PRO A 127 9.46 14.97 -10.04
CA PRO A 127 8.30 15.81 -9.73
C PRO A 127 7.34 16.00 -10.90
N GLU A 128 7.81 15.81 -12.13
CA GLU A 128 7.00 15.86 -13.36
C GLU A 128 6.04 14.68 -13.49
N LYS A 129 6.33 13.55 -12.81
CA LYS A 129 5.46 12.37 -12.78
C LYS A 129 4.39 12.45 -11.70
N VAL A 130 4.41 13.48 -10.84
CA VAL A 130 3.44 13.65 -9.75
C VAL A 130 2.12 14.17 -10.29
N LEU A 131 1.06 13.38 -10.18
CA LEU A 131 -0.29 13.73 -10.66
C LEU A 131 -0.95 14.84 -9.84
N VAL A 132 -0.86 14.74 -8.52
CA VAL A 132 -1.47 15.68 -7.57
C VAL A 132 -0.50 16.01 -6.45
N LYS A 133 0.10 17.20 -6.49
CA LYS A 133 1.10 17.63 -5.49
C LYS A 133 0.62 17.54 -4.04
N LYS A 134 -0.66 17.82 -3.78
CA LYS A 134 -1.25 17.76 -2.43
C LYS A 134 -1.39 16.35 -1.86
N LEU A 135 -1.22 15.31 -2.69
CA LEU A 135 -1.17 13.93 -2.21
C LEU A 135 0.09 13.69 -1.37
N PHE A 136 1.19 14.30 -1.75
CA PHE A 136 2.49 14.16 -1.11
C PHE A 136 2.72 15.17 0.04
N PRO A 137 3.51 14.79 1.06
CA PRO A 137 4.08 13.46 1.23
C PRO A 137 3.01 12.39 1.52
N ILE A 138 3.23 11.20 0.95
CA ILE A 138 2.48 10.02 1.36
C ILE A 138 2.93 9.64 2.78
N THR A 139 1.97 9.38 3.64
CA THR A 139 2.22 8.92 5.01
C THR A 139 1.77 7.46 5.17
N PRO A 140 2.32 6.73 6.15
CA PRO A 140 1.86 5.37 6.45
C PRO A 140 0.34 5.26 6.62
N LYS A 141 -0.30 6.24 7.24
CA LYS A 141 -1.77 6.27 7.36
C LYS A 141 -2.49 6.43 6.02
N LYS A 142 -1.96 7.25 5.12
CA LYS A 142 -2.52 7.35 3.76
C LYS A 142 -2.42 6.04 2.99
N MET A 143 -1.32 5.28 3.20
CA MET A 143 -1.15 3.95 2.64
C MET A 143 -2.15 2.96 3.24
N ALA A 144 -2.27 2.93 4.57
CA ALA A 144 -3.21 2.06 5.27
C ALA A 144 -4.66 2.29 4.82
N ARG A 145 -5.05 3.54 4.54
CA ARG A 145 -6.39 3.85 3.99
C ARG A 145 -6.62 3.25 2.61
N TYR A 146 -5.60 3.25 1.76
CA TYR A 146 -5.70 2.59 0.47
C TYR A 146 -5.83 1.08 0.62
N SER A 147 -4.99 0.45 1.44
CA SER A 147 -5.10 -0.99 1.73
C SER A 147 -6.46 -1.34 2.35
N PHE A 148 -7.02 -0.48 3.18
CA PHE A 148 -8.35 -0.68 3.74
C PHE A 148 -9.44 -0.62 2.66
N LEU A 149 -9.36 0.34 1.72
CA LEU A 149 -10.27 0.41 0.58
C LEU A 149 -10.19 -0.84 -0.31
N THR A 150 -8.98 -1.33 -0.62
CA THR A 150 -8.81 -2.51 -1.49
C THR A 150 -9.47 -3.74 -0.90
N LEU A 151 -9.43 -3.93 0.42
CA LEU A 151 -10.15 -5.03 1.08
C LEU A 151 -11.66 -5.01 0.80
N PHE A 152 -12.29 -3.85 0.72
CA PHE A 152 -13.70 -3.72 0.40
C PHE A 152 -13.98 -3.93 -1.09
N ILE A 153 -13.10 -3.43 -1.97
CA ILE A 153 -13.23 -3.63 -3.42
C ILE A 153 -13.07 -5.12 -3.76
N ASP A 154 -12.08 -5.80 -3.20
CA ASP A 154 -11.85 -7.23 -3.41
C ASP A 154 -13.03 -8.09 -2.90
N ASN A 155 -13.81 -7.56 -1.97
CA ASN A 155 -15.05 -8.18 -1.47
C ASN A 155 -16.32 -7.64 -2.16
N GLY A 156 -16.21 -6.92 -3.28
CA GLY A 156 -17.34 -6.57 -4.14
C GLY A 156 -18.05 -5.27 -3.78
N ALA A 157 -17.47 -4.39 -2.97
CA ALA A 157 -18.08 -3.11 -2.62
C ALA A 157 -18.32 -2.19 -3.84
N ASP A 158 -17.46 -2.27 -4.84
CA ASP A 158 -17.60 -1.56 -6.12
C ASP A 158 -18.86 -1.99 -6.88
N ARG A 159 -19.14 -3.30 -6.89
CA ARG A 159 -20.36 -3.87 -7.50
C ARG A 159 -21.61 -3.45 -6.74
N LEU A 160 -21.56 -3.54 -5.40
CA LEU A 160 -22.69 -3.12 -4.56
C LEU A 160 -23.05 -1.65 -4.79
N VAL A 161 -22.03 -0.77 -4.84
CA VAL A 161 -22.23 0.65 -5.13
C VAL A 161 -22.82 0.85 -6.54
N SER A 162 -22.31 0.13 -7.54
CA SER A 162 -22.86 0.17 -8.90
C SER A 162 -24.33 -0.27 -8.93
N ASP A 163 -24.68 -1.34 -8.26
CA ASP A 163 -26.06 -1.86 -8.19
C ASP A 163 -27.01 -0.88 -7.48
N ILE A 164 -26.54 -0.21 -6.42
CA ILE A 164 -27.32 0.84 -5.76
C ILE A 164 -27.60 1.98 -6.74
N PHE A 165 -26.60 2.46 -7.46
CA PHE A 165 -26.78 3.55 -8.43
C PHE A 165 -27.68 3.16 -9.61
N GLN A 166 -27.67 1.89 -10.00
CA GLN A 166 -28.51 1.38 -11.08
C GLN A 166 -29.90 0.91 -10.61
N ASN A 167 -30.19 1.04 -9.32
CA ASN A 167 -31.42 0.54 -8.68
C ASN A 167 -31.65 -0.99 -8.88
N ASN A 168 -30.55 -1.75 -8.92
CA ASN A 168 -30.50 -3.19 -9.22
C ASN A 168 -30.11 -4.04 -8.00
N VAL A 169 -30.23 -3.53 -6.79
CA VAL A 169 -29.82 -4.26 -5.58
C VAL A 169 -30.66 -5.52 -5.42
N LYS A 170 -30.00 -6.67 -5.49
CA LYS A 170 -30.61 -7.99 -5.27
C LYS A 170 -30.41 -8.40 -3.81
N ASN A 171 -31.42 -9.05 -3.23
CA ASN A 171 -31.38 -9.53 -1.85
C ASN A 171 -30.36 -10.67 -1.62
N ASP A 172 -29.87 -11.27 -2.69
CA ASP A 172 -28.91 -12.39 -2.68
C ASP A 172 -27.45 -11.97 -2.90
N PHE A 173 -27.17 -10.67 -2.84
CA PHE A 173 -25.81 -10.12 -3.05
C PHE A 173 -24.73 -10.85 -2.22
N PHE A 174 -25.03 -11.20 -0.96
CA PHE A 174 -24.09 -11.90 -0.08
C PHE A 174 -23.95 -13.39 -0.34
N PHE A 175 -24.78 -13.97 -1.20
CA PHE A 175 -24.83 -15.41 -1.51
C PHE A 175 -24.55 -15.70 -2.98
N SER A 176 -24.07 -14.70 -3.76
CA SER A 176 -23.78 -14.92 -5.17
C SER A 176 -22.51 -15.77 -5.32
N ASP A 177 -22.61 -16.85 -6.11
CA ASP A 177 -21.48 -17.76 -6.43
C ASP A 177 -20.34 -17.09 -7.22
N ASN A 178 -20.41 -15.77 -7.45
CA ASN A 178 -19.43 -14.98 -8.20
C ASN A 178 -18.33 -14.34 -7.33
N MET A 179 -18.00 -14.95 -6.20
CA MET A 179 -16.81 -14.52 -5.44
C MET A 179 -15.56 -14.91 -6.22
N ASN A 180 -14.75 -13.91 -6.58
CA ASN A 180 -13.42 -14.16 -7.10
C ASN A 180 -12.63 -14.91 -6.01
N GLY A 181 -12.05 -16.04 -6.39
CA GLY A 181 -11.25 -16.84 -5.48
C GLY A 181 -9.81 -16.93 -5.96
N SER A 182 -8.98 -17.60 -5.21
CA SER A 182 -7.61 -17.94 -5.60
C SER A 182 -7.39 -19.43 -5.38
N ASN A 183 -6.47 -20.05 -6.12
CA ASN A 183 -6.12 -21.45 -5.99
C ASN A 183 -4.70 -21.60 -5.46
N ALA A 184 -4.48 -22.59 -4.59
CA ALA A 184 -3.14 -23.00 -4.19
C ALA A 184 -3.06 -24.53 -4.20
N ILE A 185 -1.96 -25.05 -4.73
CA ILE A 185 -1.68 -26.48 -4.81
C ILE A 185 -0.31 -26.73 -4.21
N ALA A 186 -0.24 -27.56 -3.16
CA ALA A 186 1.00 -28.01 -2.56
C ALA A 186 1.20 -29.50 -2.82
N LEU A 187 2.34 -29.89 -3.38
CA LEU A 187 2.71 -31.28 -3.63
C LEU A 187 3.98 -31.61 -2.83
N ASN A 188 3.88 -32.61 -1.98
CA ASN A 188 5.04 -33.07 -1.20
C ASN A 188 5.89 -34.09 -1.99
N SER A 189 7.11 -34.34 -1.50
CA SER A 189 8.08 -35.27 -2.10
C SER A 189 7.52 -36.67 -2.34
N LYS A 190 6.64 -37.16 -1.47
CA LYS A 190 6.04 -38.50 -1.59
C LYS A 190 5.11 -38.61 -2.83
N LYS A 191 4.41 -37.53 -3.17
CA LYS A 191 3.54 -37.49 -4.35
C LYS A 191 4.32 -37.30 -5.65
N ILE A 192 5.43 -36.57 -5.60
CA ILE A 192 6.27 -36.25 -6.76
C ILE A 192 7.22 -37.40 -7.11
N GLY A 193 7.54 -38.26 -6.13
CA GLY A 193 8.52 -39.35 -6.30
C GLY A 193 9.98 -38.87 -6.33
N LYS A 194 10.25 -37.61 -5.92
CA LYS A 194 11.55 -36.98 -5.81
C LYS A 194 11.65 -36.29 -4.44
N ASN A 195 12.86 -35.98 -3.99
CA ASN A 195 13.06 -35.25 -2.75
C ASN A 195 12.84 -33.73 -2.93
N GLU A 196 11.69 -33.37 -3.50
CA GLU A 196 11.30 -32.00 -3.81
C GLU A 196 9.88 -31.72 -3.32
N THR A 197 9.56 -30.47 -3.07
CA THR A 197 8.22 -30.00 -2.74
C THR A 197 7.85 -28.86 -3.69
N PHE A 198 6.63 -28.88 -4.23
CA PHE A 198 6.14 -27.81 -5.11
C PHE A 198 4.98 -27.09 -4.46
N LEU A 199 4.98 -25.78 -4.59
CA LEU A 199 3.86 -24.90 -4.24
C LEU A 199 3.52 -24.05 -5.46
N ALA A 200 2.30 -24.20 -5.96
CA ALA A 200 1.73 -23.34 -6.99
C ALA A 200 0.63 -22.46 -6.36
N ILE A 201 0.71 -21.18 -6.55
CA ILE A 201 -0.28 -20.20 -6.09
C ILE A 201 -0.79 -19.45 -7.31
N ASN A 202 -2.11 -19.41 -7.48
CA ASN A 202 -2.76 -18.70 -8.57
C ASN A 202 -3.77 -17.69 -8.01
N PRO A 203 -3.35 -16.44 -7.75
CA PRO A 203 -4.26 -15.38 -7.37
C PRO A 203 -5.11 -14.95 -8.57
N HIS A 204 -6.42 -14.80 -8.37
CA HIS A 204 -7.33 -14.31 -9.41
C HIS A 204 -7.46 -12.79 -9.29
N GLN A 205 -6.38 -12.08 -9.61
CA GLN A 205 -6.32 -10.62 -9.58
C GLN A 205 -6.24 -10.06 -11.02
N PRO A 206 -6.73 -8.84 -11.26
CA PRO A 206 -6.63 -8.22 -12.58
C PRO A 206 -5.16 -7.92 -12.93
N PHE A 207 -4.85 -7.95 -14.22
CA PHE A 207 -3.52 -7.57 -14.72
C PHE A 207 -3.28 -6.06 -14.67
N ASP A 208 -4.36 -5.26 -14.70
CA ASP A 208 -4.30 -3.81 -14.73
C ASP A 208 -5.09 -3.20 -13.57
N GLY A 209 -4.77 -1.95 -13.26
CA GLY A 209 -5.53 -1.12 -12.33
C GLY A 209 -5.09 -1.23 -10.88
N PRO A 210 -5.83 -0.58 -9.98
CA PRO A 210 -5.36 -0.34 -8.61
C PRO A 210 -5.29 -1.58 -7.73
N THR A 211 -5.91 -2.69 -8.13
CA THR A 211 -5.87 -3.98 -7.42
C THR A 211 -5.00 -5.02 -8.11
N SER A 212 -4.27 -4.65 -9.17
CA SER A 212 -3.28 -5.52 -9.80
C SER A 212 -2.12 -5.82 -8.85
N TRP A 213 -1.55 -7.01 -8.97
CA TRP A 213 -0.40 -7.39 -8.18
C TRP A 213 0.90 -7.01 -8.87
N TYR A 214 1.88 -6.63 -8.07
CA TYR A 214 3.23 -6.34 -8.53
C TYR A 214 4.16 -7.51 -8.18
N GLU A 215 4.85 -8.05 -9.18
CA GLU A 215 5.80 -9.13 -9.00
C GLU A 215 7.16 -8.58 -8.56
N ALA A 216 7.71 -9.10 -7.47
CA ALA A 216 9.03 -8.76 -6.99
C ALA A 216 9.61 -9.90 -6.14
N HIS A 217 10.94 -10.04 -6.13
CA HIS A 217 11.65 -10.93 -5.22
C HIS A 217 12.31 -10.12 -4.11
N LEU A 218 11.93 -10.38 -2.86
CA LEU A 218 12.33 -9.60 -1.70
C LEU A 218 13.29 -10.44 -0.84
N ILE A 219 14.47 -9.89 -0.53
CA ILE A 219 15.49 -10.56 0.23
C ILE A 219 16.03 -9.62 1.31
N SER A 220 15.78 -9.93 2.59
CA SER A 220 16.41 -9.26 3.71
C SER A 220 17.36 -10.20 4.46
N GLU A 221 18.30 -9.62 5.22
CA GLU A 221 19.17 -10.43 6.10
C GLU A 221 18.43 -10.86 7.39
N GLN A 222 17.19 -10.42 7.59
CA GLN A 222 16.35 -10.74 8.75
C GLN A 222 15.52 -12.03 8.55
N GLY A 223 15.41 -12.56 7.31
CA GLY A 223 14.77 -13.84 7.03
C GLY A 223 13.90 -13.87 5.79
#